data_7eb1a0b47816d25109e95d33d9f2fea2
#
_entry.id   7eb1a0b47816d25109e95d33d9f2fea2
#
_cell.length_a   1.000
_cell.length_b   1.000
_cell.length_c   1.000
_cell.angle_alpha   90.00
_cell.angle_beta   90.00
_cell.angle_gamma   90.00
#
_symmetry.space_group_name_H-M   'P 1'
#
loop_
_entity.id
_entity.type
_entity.pdbx_description
1 polymer ?
#
loop_
_entity_poly.entity_id
_entity_poly.type
_entity_poly.pdbx_seq_one_letter_code
_entity_poly.pdbx_strand_id
1 'polypeptide(L)'
;MGLKEMFHLARVPSILMLGLVYMTYVLIGGVVFWKLEGDLGEKDISVLLQNKKNLLMTYPCLNQEGLDAVAQVLTAASKAGLSFKNNYTKSGFWKYTSSAVFAATVVTTIGYGNLCPTTSAGQIFCVFFALFGIPLNVVVLNRVGKYILVIGRNISNFFEGKTERKKCTRFFVHLVSYLSGTVLFFIVPMIVFQLQEGWTYSQALYYCFITLSTIGFGDFVADSNPDKMYPDWYSVLMASWIFFGLAWLALIINHSIDILEQLNSHLKRRRQKQEEESNSAEGANPDTQVKEEDDIKKPPVTQ
;
A
#
# COMPACT_ATOMS: atom_id res chain seq x y z
N MET A 1 -26.32 30.89 -15.44
CA MET A 1 -25.82 29.67 -14.82
C MET A 1 -25.26 28.81 -15.93
N GLY A 2 -23.91 28.76 -16.05
CA GLY A 2 -23.25 28.27 -17.25
C GLY A 2 -23.18 26.76 -17.34
N LEU A 3 -23.15 26.20 -18.56
CA LEU A 3 -22.99 24.76 -18.85
C LEU A 3 -21.82 24.11 -18.06
N LYS A 4 -20.80 24.86 -17.67
CA LYS A 4 -19.68 24.38 -16.85
C LYS A 4 -20.06 24.03 -15.42
N GLU A 5 -21.05 24.69 -14.82
CA GLU A 5 -21.53 24.40 -13.45
C GLU A 5 -22.41 23.14 -13.43
N MET A 6 -23.17 22.88 -14.49
CA MET A 6 -23.93 21.62 -14.62
C MET A 6 -23.01 20.39 -14.74
N PHE A 7 -21.86 20.51 -15.38
CA PHE A 7 -20.88 19.41 -15.46
C PHE A 7 -20.19 19.11 -14.11
N HIS A 8 -20.08 20.11 -13.23
CA HIS A 8 -19.59 19.89 -11.86
C HIS A 8 -20.60 19.13 -10.99
N LEU A 9 -21.90 19.41 -11.15
CA LEU A 9 -22.97 18.72 -10.40
C LEU A 9 -23.13 17.25 -10.78
N ALA A 10 -22.85 16.88 -12.04
CA ALA A 10 -22.92 15.48 -12.51
C ALA A 10 -21.76 14.59 -11.98
N ARG A 11 -20.66 15.19 -11.53
CA ARG A 11 -19.54 14.45 -10.90
C ARG A 11 -19.78 14.13 -9.42
N VAL A 12 -20.58 14.92 -8.72
CA VAL A 12 -20.86 14.75 -7.29
C VAL A 12 -21.49 13.39 -6.98
N PRO A 13 -22.52 12.91 -7.73
CA PRO A 13 -23.08 11.59 -7.46
C PRO A 13 -22.11 10.44 -7.73
N SER A 14 -21.19 10.57 -8.69
CA SER A 14 -20.15 9.57 -8.97
C SER A 14 -19.11 9.49 -7.82
N ILE A 15 -18.72 10.61 -7.25
CA ILE A 15 -17.80 10.68 -6.10
C ILE A 15 -18.46 10.11 -4.84
N LEU A 16 -19.74 10.45 -4.60
CA LEU A 16 -20.49 9.91 -3.47
C LEU A 16 -20.67 8.39 -3.58
N MET A 17 -20.96 7.88 -4.77
CA MET A 17 -21.06 6.43 -5.01
C MET A 17 -19.73 5.72 -4.78
N LEU A 18 -18.62 6.29 -5.26
CA LEU A 18 -17.28 5.75 -5.00
C LEU A 18 -16.94 5.80 -3.52
N GLY A 19 -17.27 6.88 -2.83
CA GLY A 19 -17.11 7.03 -1.37
C GLY A 19 -17.91 5.98 -0.60
N LEU A 20 -19.15 5.70 -1.02
CA LEU A 20 -19.99 4.68 -0.39
C LEU A 20 -19.40 3.27 -0.60
N VAL A 21 -18.91 2.94 -1.78
CA VAL A 21 -18.23 1.66 -2.07
C VAL A 21 -16.98 1.52 -1.22
N TYR A 22 -16.17 2.58 -1.10
CA TYR A 22 -14.98 2.60 -0.25
C TYR A 22 -15.33 2.39 1.23
N MET A 23 -16.31 3.11 1.75
CA MET A 23 -16.76 2.95 3.14
C MET A 23 -17.27 1.54 3.41
N THR A 24 -18.05 0.98 2.49
CA THR A 24 -18.55 -0.40 2.60
C THR A 24 -17.39 -1.41 2.63
N TYR A 25 -16.38 -1.22 1.78
CA TYR A 25 -15.18 -2.05 1.77
C TYR A 25 -14.43 -2.00 3.12
N VAL A 26 -14.24 -0.81 3.68
CA VAL A 26 -13.57 -0.61 4.98
C VAL A 26 -14.37 -1.26 6.12
N LEU A 27 -15.69 -1.11 6.13
CA LEU A 27 -16.55 -1.71 7.16
C LEU A 27 -16.55 -3.23 7.08
N ILE A 28 -16.60 -3.81 5.89
CA ILE A 28 -16.49 -5.26 5.68
C ILE A 28 -15.13 -5.75 6.19
N GLY A 29 -14.03 -5.05 5.85
CA GLY A 29 -12.70 -5.35 6.36
C GLY A 29 -12.66 -5.33 7.89
N GLY A 30 -13.27 -4.32 8.52
CA GLY A 30 -13.38 -4.22 9.98
C GLY A 30 -14.09 -5.41 10.60
N VAL A 31 -15.20 -5.86 10.03
CA VAL A 31 -15.94 -7.05 10.51
C VAL A 31 -15.11 -8.34 10.35
N VAL A 32 -14.38 -8.47 9.23
CA VAL A 32 -13.52 -9.63 8.99
C VAL A 32 -12.38 -9.69 10.01
N PHE A 33 -11.66 -8.59 10.22
CA PHE A 33 -10.60 -8.52 11.22
C PHE A 33 -11.13 -8.75 12.65
N TRP A 34 -12.26 -8.16 12.99
CA TRP A 34 -12.88 -8.39 14.29
C TRP A 34 -13.19 -9.87 14.54
N LYS A 35 -13.68 -10.60 13.52
CA LYS A 35 -13.93 -12.05 13.64
C LYS A 35 -12.66 -12.89 13.68
N LEU A 36 -11.61 -12.49 12.96
CA LEU A 36 -10.36 -13.26 12.90
C LEU A 36 -9.50 -13.06 14.15
N GLU A 37 -9.45 -11.83 14.68
CA GLU A 37 -8.50 -11.46 15.72
C GLU A 37 -9.16 -11.24 17.09
N GLY A 38 -10.47 -10.91 17.13
CA GLY A 38 -11.16 -10.52 18.35
C GLY A 38 -11.16 -11.62 19.40
N ASP A 39 -11.52 -12.86 19.02
CA ASP A 39 -11.56 -14.00 19.95
C ASP A 39 -10.16 -14.40 20.45
N LEU A 40 -9.13 -14.22 19.62
CA LEU A 40 -7.73 -14.46 20.00
C LEU A 40 -7.28 -13.39 21.00
N GLY A 41 -7.59 -12.12 20.75
CA GLY A 41 -7.24 -11.01 21.63
C GLY A 41 -7.83 -11.17 23.03
N GLU A 42 -9.07 -11.59 23.18
CA GLU A 42 -9.69 -11.85 24.49
C GLU A 42 -9.03 -13.02 25.22
N LYS A 43 -8.71 -14.11 24.52
CA LYS A 43 -7.99 -15.25 25.09
C LYS A 43 -6.58 -14.87 25.54
N ASP A 44 -5.85 -14.12 24.72
CA ASP A 44 -4.51 -13.67 25.05
C ASP A 44 -4.50 -12.77 26.30
N ILE A 45 -5.45 -11.85 26.42
CA ILE A 45 -5.60 -11.02 27.62
C ILE A 45 -5.87 -11.89 28.86
N SER A 46 -6.76 -12.86 28.76
CA SER A 46 -7.08 -13.75 29.87
C SER A 46 -5.88 -14.60 30.32
N VAL A 47 -5.11 -15.13 29.37
CA VAL A 47 -3.86 -15.88 29.62
C VAL A 47 -2.80 -14.98 30.25
N LEU A 48 -2.61 -13.75 29.76
CA LEU A 48 -1.66 -12.79 30.32
C LEU A 48 -2.03 -12.39 31.75
N LEU A 49 -3.30 -12.16 32.04
CA LEU A 49 -3.78 -11.86 33.40
C LEU A 49 -3.56 -13.06 34.35
N GLN A 50 -3.79 -14.29 33.88
CA GLN A 50 -3.53 -15.48 34.65
C GLN A 50 -2.02 -15.67 34.91
N ASN A 51 -1.19 -15.44 33.91
CA ASN A 51 0.27 -15.49 34.04
C ASN A 51 0.79 -14.43 35.02
N LYS A 52 0.24 -13.19 34.97
CA LYS A 52 0.53 -12.15 35.95
C LYS A 52 0.21 -12.59 37.37
N LYS A 53 -0.99 -13.19 37.59
CA LYS A 53 -1.39 -13.72 38.90
C LYS A 53 -0.49 -14.85 39.38
N ASN A 54 -0.14 -15.78 38.49
CA ASN A 54 0.77 -16.89 38.78
C ASN A 54 2.17 -16.38 39.18
N LEU A 55 2.68 -15.36 38.46
CA LEU A 55 3.97 -14.76 38.76
C LEU A 55 4.03 -14.17 40.16
N LEU A 56 2.99 -13.43 40.57
CA LEU A 56 2.89 -12.85 41.91
C LEU A 56 2.76 -13.93 43.01
N MET A 57 2.10 -15.06 42.72
CA MET A 57 2.02 -16.17 43.65
C MET A 57 3.31 -16.97 43.75
N THR A 58 4.04 -17.17 42.65
CA THR A 58 5.28 -17.95 42.60
C THR A 58 6.44 -17.22 43.25
N TYR A 59 6.44 -15.88 43.20
CA TYR A 59 7.51 -15.05 43.76
C TYR A 59 6.94 -14.12 44.85
N PRO A 60 6.79 -14.57 46.09
CA PRO A 60 6.20 -13.77 47.18
C PRO A 60 6.95 -12.47 47.50
N CYS A 61 8.23 -12.38 47.12
CA CYS A 61 9.04 -11.17 47.25
C CYS A 61 8.68 -10.09 46.19
N LEU A 62 7.92 -10.44 45.16
CA LEU A 62 7.49 -9.55 44.09
C LEU A 62 6.05 -9.11 44.38
N ASN A 63 5.88 -7.91 44.92
CA ASN A 63 4.56 -7.31 45.05
C ASN A 63 4.11 -6.62 43.73
N GLN A 64 2.87 -6.12 43.69
CA GLN A 64 2.34 -5.44 42.50
C GLN A 64 3.20 -4.23 42.08
N GLU A 65 3.68 -3.45 43.05
CA GLU A 65 4.52 -2.27 42.80
C GLU A 65 5.88 -2.67 42.21
N GLY A 66 6.50 -3.72 42.74
CA GLY A 66 7.74 -4.30 42.20
C GLY A 66 7.56 -4.84 40.79
N LEU A 67 6.43 -5.49 40.49
CA LEU A 67 6.12 -5.97 39.15
C LEU A 67 5.95 -4.81 38.15
N ASP A 68 5.26 -3.76 38.55
CA ASP A 68 5.05 -2.57 37.71
C ASP A 68 6.38 -1.83 37.45
N ALA A 69 7.28 -1.76 38.44
CA ALA A 69 8.63 -1.22 38.26
C ALA A 69 9.46 -2.05 37.27
N VAL A 70 9.44 -3.38 37.41
CA VAL A 70 10.11 -4.29 36.43
C VAL A 70 9.54 -4.12 35.05
N ALA A 71 8.22 -4.05 34.90
CA ALA A 71 7.55 -3.85 33.60
C ALA A 71 7.94 -2.53 32.94
N GLN A 72 8.08 -1.44 33.72
CA GLN A 72 8.55 -0.14 33.21
C GLN A 72 10.00 -0.24 32.70
N VAL A 73 10.89 -0.86 33.46
CA VAL A 73 12.29 -1.05 33.06
C VAL A 73 12.40 -1.92 31.81
N LEU A 74 11.64 -3.03 31.73
CA LEU A 74 11.62 -3.90 30.55
C LEU A 74 11.10 -3.17 29.32
N THR A 75 10.03 -2.38 29.46
CA THR A 75 9.47 -1.59 28.37
C THR A 75 10.45 -0.52 27.90
N ALA A 76 11.11 0.19 28.82
CA ALA A 76 12.10 1.19 28.48
C ALA A 76 13.32 0.57 27.79
N ALA A 77 13.80 -0.57 28.27
CA ALA A 77 14.91 -1.29 27.69
C ALA A 77 14.59 -1.84 26.29
N SER A 78 13.40 -2.40 26.11
CA SER A 78 12.93 -2.85 24.79
C SER A 78 12.91 -1.69 23.78
N LYS A 79 12.38 -0.53 24.18
CA LYS A 79 12.40 0.70 23.34
C LYS A 79 13.81 1.20 23.03
N ALA A 80 14.77 0.97 23.93
CA ALA A 80 16.17 1.33 23.74
C ALA A 80 16.99 0.28 22.96
N GLY A 81 16.40 -0.87 22.63
CA GLY A 81 17.08 -1.98 21.94
C GLY A 81 18.03 -2.76 22.82
N LEU A 82 17.79 -2.77 24.13
CA LEU A 82 18.54 -3.58 25.08
C LEU A 82 17.89 -4.97 25.20
N SER A 83 18.72 -6.02 25.06
CA SER A 83 18.31 -7.39 25.38
C SER A 83 18.63 -7.70 26.85
N PHE A 84 17.66 -8.29 27.56
CA PHE A 84 17.87 -8.82 28.90
C PHE A 84 18.37 -10.27 28.90
N LYS A 85 18.31 -10.96 27.76
CA LYS A 85 18.75 -12.37 27.65
C LYS A 85 20.26 -12.53 27.56
N ASN A 86 20.94 -11.53 27.02
CA ASN A 86 22.37 -11.58 26.76
C ASN A 86 23.07 -10.48 27.53
N ASN A 87 24.16 -10.85 28.25
CA ASN A 87 25.03 -9.92 28.98
C ASN A 87 25.87 -9.00 28.07
N TYR A 88 25.55 -8.92 26.79
CA TYR A 88 26.24 -8.04 25.85
C TYR A 88 25.62 -6.65 25.92
N THR A 89 26.41 -5.67 26.31
CA THR A 89 26.09 -4.25 26.12
C THR A 89 26.16 -3.92 24.62
N LYS A 90 25.12 -4.26 23.88
CA LYS A 90 24.96 -3.70 22.52
C LYS A 90 24.66 -2.20 22.66
N SER A 91 25.39 -1.38 21.90
CA SER A 91 24.98 0.00 21.65
C SER A 91 23.53 -0.03 21.18
N GLY A 92 22.65 0.78 21.79
CA GLY A 92 21.22 0.82 21.47
C GLY A 92 20.89 1.01 19.99
N PHE A 93 19.62 1.07 19.63
CA PHE A 93 19.15 1.17 18.25
C PHE A 93 19.69 2.39 17.45
N TRP A 94 20.11 3.48 18.11
CA TRP A 94 20.61 4.69 17.44
C TRP A 94 22.08 4.59 17.01
N LYS A 95 22.43 3.54 16.25
CA LYS A 95 23.68 3.47 15.49
C LYS A 95 23.52 4.17 14.15
N TYR A 96 24.60 4.56 13.49
CA TYR A 96 24.54 5.20 12.18
C TYR A 96 23.73 4.39 11.16
N THR A 97 23.96 3.07 11.08
CA THR A 97 23.24 2.17 10.16
C THR A 97 21.74 2.14 10.45
N SER A 98 21.35 1.91 11.70
CA SER A 98 19.93 1.89 12.10
C SER A 98 19.26 3.26 11.95
N SER A 99 20.01 4.34 12.22
CA SER A 99 19.54 5.71 12.01
C SER A 99 19.33 6.01 10.51
N ALA A 100 20.20 5.49 9.63
CA ALA A 100 20.03 5.62 8.18
C ALA A 100 18.82 4.83 7.67
N VAL A 101 18.61 3.61 8.20
CA VAL A 101 17.40 2.82 7.91
C VAL A 101 16.15 3.56 8.41
N PHE A 102 16.17 4.09 9.64
CA PHE A 102 15.08 4.93 10.15
C PHE A 102 14.78 6.10 9.22
N ALA A 103 15.81 6.87 8.82
CA ALA A 103 15.65 7.99 7.89
C ALA A 103 15.04 7.54 6.55
N ALA A 104 15.45 6.39 6.03
CA ALA A 104 14.86 5.80 4.83
C ALA A 104 13.38 5.44 5.03
N THR A 105 13.00 4.83 6.16
CA THR A 105 11.60 4.51 6.45
C THR A 105 10.71 5.76 6.60
N VAL A 106 11.27 6.86 7.07
CA VAL A 106 10.55 8.16 7.15
C VAL A 106 10.26 8.70 5.75
N VAL A 107 11.27 8.80 4.87
CA VAL A 107 11.08 9.40 3.54
C VAL A 107 10.30 8.49 2.58
N THR A 108 10.34 7.18 2.80
CA THR A 108 9.51 6.20 2.05
C THR A 108 8.10 6.06 2.59
N THR A 109 7.78 6.75 3.69
CA THR A 109 6.49 6.69 4.38
C THR A 109 6.10 5.30 4.93
N ILE A 110 7.06 4.39 5.10
CA ILE A 110 6.84 3.07 5.71
C ILE A 110 6.56 3.25 7.21
N GLY A 111 7.45 3.95 7.93
CA GLY A 111 7.23 4.38 9.31
C GLY A 111 6.87 3.26 10.29
N TYR A 112 7.67 2.23 10.42
CA TYR A 112 7.40 1.08 11.31
C TYR A 112 7.07 1.43 12.76
N GLY A 113 7.60 2.54 13.29
CA GLY A 113 7.33 2.96 14.68
C GLY A 113 8.13 2.21 15.75
N ASN A 114 8.92 1.21 15.39
CA ASN A 114 9.83 0.49 16.30
C ASN A 114 10.98 1.38 16.82
N LEU A 115 11.38 2.35 16.03
CA LEU A 115 12.39 3.37 16.37
C LEU A 115 11.79 4.74 16.09
N CYS A 116 11.73 5.61 17.13
CA CYS A 116 11.16 6.96 17.03
C CYS A 116 12.01 7.97 17.79
N PRO A 117 12.14 9.22 17.33
CA PRO A 117 12.85 10.28 18.04
C PRO A 117 12.10 10.64 19.34
N THR A 118 12.80 10.61 20.46
CA THR A 118 12.27 10.95 21.79
C THR A 118 12.63 12.36 22.23
N THR A 119 13.66 12.97 21.63
CA THR A 119 14.10 14.33 21.94
C THR A 119 13.28 15.36 21.13
N SER A 120 12.99 16.51 21.73
CA SER A 120 12.27 17.60 21.02
C SER A 120 13.01 18.05 19.76
N ALA A 121 14.35 18.14 19.80
CA ALA A 121 15.16 18.47 18.63
C ALA A 121 15.04 17.41 17.52
N GLY A 122 15.09 16.11 17.87
CA GLY A 122 14.92 15.01 16.92
C GLY A 122 13.51 14.98 16.29
N GLN A 123 12.48 15.26 17.08
CA GLN A 123 11.10 15.36 16.60
C GLN A 123 10.92 16.51 15.59
N ILE A 124 11.42 17.71 15.94
CA ILE A 124 11.38 18.88 15.04
C ILE A 124 12.17 18.61 13.76
N PHE A 125 13.38 18.06 13.89
CA PHE A 125 14.18 17.66 12.72
C PHE A 125 13.46 16.65 11.84
N CYS A 126 12.82 15.66 12.43
CA CYS A 126 12.06 14.64 11.71
C CYS A 126 10.92 15.25 10.88
N VAL A 127 10.22 16.27 11.39
CA VAL A 127 9.17 16.99 10.65
C VAL A 127 9.73 17.66 9.40
N PHE A 128 10.82 18.44 9.53
CA PHE A 128 11.44 19.09 8.38
C PHE A 128 12.05 18.07 7.40
N PHE A 129 12.68 17.03 7.92
CA PHE A 129 13.26 15.96 7.13
C PHE A 129 12.19 15.22 6.29
N ALA A 130 11.04 14.93 6.88
CA ALA A 130 9.90 14.32 6.18
C ALA A 130 9.30 15.28 5.14
N LEU A 131 9.11 16.55 5.50
CA LEU A 131 8.50 17.56 4.63
C LEU A 131 9.24 17.70 3.28
N PHE A 132 10.57 17.69 3.29
CA PHE A 132 11.38 17.78 2.07
C PHE A 132 11.74 16.40 1.50
N GLY A 133 11.96 15.41 2.37
CA GLY A 133 12.41 14.07 1.98
C GLY A 133 11.34 13.26 1.25
N ILE A 134 10.08 13.33 1.68
CA ILE A 134 8.98 12.57 1.05
C ILE A 134 8.76 12.99 -0.41
N PRO A 135 8.61 14.29 -0.76
CA PRO A 135 8.51 14.70 -2.16
C PRO A 135 9.72 14.30 -3.00
N LEU A 136 10.93 14.44 -2.44
CA LEU A 136 12.16 14.03 -3.11
C LEU A 136 12.15 12.53 -3.41
N ASN A 137 11.79 11.70 -2.43
CA ASN A 137 11.69 10.24 -2.59
C ASN A 137 10.68 9.86 -3.67
N VAL A 138 9.49 10.47 -3.70
CA VAL A 138 8.45 10.23 -4.73
C VAL A 138 8.99 10.52 -6.13
N VAL A 139 9.72 11.64 -6.31
CA VAL A 139 10.34 11.99 -7.60
C VAL A 139 11.39 10.97 -8.01
N VAL A 140 12.23 10.53 -7.06
CA VAL A 140 13.28 9.52 -7.31
C VAL A 140 12.66 8.18 -7.69
N LEU A 141 11.68 7.68 -6.91
CA LEU A 141 11.00 6.42 -7.20
C LEU A 141 10.30 6.44 -8.58
N ASN A 142 9.64 7.55 -8.93
CA ASN A 142 9.03 7.72 -10.25
C ASN A 142 10.07 7.65 -11.38
N ARG A 143 11.23 8.26 -11.20
CA ARG A 143 12.31 8.18 -12.20
C ARG A 143 12.86 6.77 -12.34
N VAL A 144 13.18 6.13 -11.22
CA VAL A 144 13.65 4.73 -11.20
C VAL A 144 12.62 3.80 -11.84
N GLY A 145 11.36 3.95 -11.49
CA GLY A 145 10.26 3.22 -12.11
C GLY A 145 10.22 3.38 -13.63
N LYS A 146 10.35 4.60 -14.16
CA LYS A 146 10.42 4.84 -15.61
C LYS A 146 11.61 4.15 -16.27
N TYR A 147 12.77 4.11 -15.61
CA TYR A 147 13.94 3.36 -16.14
C TYR A 147 13.67 1.86 -16.18
N ILE A 148 13.04 1.28 -15.15
CA ILE A 148 12.63 -0.14 -15.15
C ILE A 148 11.68 -0.43 -16.33
N LEU A 149 10.72 0.45 -16.60
CA LEU A 149 9.81 0.33 -17.75
C LEU A 149 10.55 0.39 -19.10
N VAL A 150 11.54 1.30 -19.23
CA VAL A 150 12.34 1.41 -20.47
C VAL A 150 13.14 0.13 -20.69
N ILE A 151 13.75 -0.42 -19.65
CA ILE A 151 14.47 -1.71 -19.72
C ILE A 151 13.51 -2.82 -20.17
N GLY A 152 12.33 -2.94 -19.53
CA GLY A 152 11.31 -3.93 -19.91
C GLY A 152 10.85 -3.77 -21.36
N ARG A 153 10.67 -2.51 -21.82
CA ARG A 153 10.30 -2.21 -23.21
C ARG A 153 11.39 -2.56 -24.22
N ASN A 154 12.66 -2.30 -23.88
CA ASN A 154 13.78 -2.68 -24.73
C ASN A 154 13.91 -4.20 -24.86
N ILE A 155 13.71 -4.94 -23.76
CA ILE A 155 13.64 -6.40 -23.75
C ILE A 155 12.49 -6.88 -24.64
N SER A 156 11.30 -6.28 -24.50
CA SER A 156 10.14 -6.61 -25.36
C SER A 156 10.44 -6.42 -26.85
N ASN A 157 11.00 -5.26 -27.21
CA ASN A 157 11.34 -4.94 -28.59
C ASN A 157 12.37 -5.90 -29.18
N PHE A 158 13.33 -6.36 -28.37
CA PHE A 158 14.30 -7.37 -28.79
C PHE A 158 13.63 -8.70 -29.15
N PHE A 159 12.63 -9.12 -28.40
CA PHE A 159 11.86 -10.34 -28.68
C PHE A 159 10.83 -10.16 -29.81
N GLU A 160 10.19 -8.99 -29.91
CA GLU A 160 9.23 -8.67 -30.99
C GLU A 160 9.86 -8.69 -32.37
N GLY A 161 11.16 -8.32 -32.52
CA GLY A 161 11.88 -8.38 -33.78
C GLY A 161 12.05 -9.80 -34.34
N LYS A 162 11.76 -10.84 -33.54
CA LYS A 162 11.91 -12.26 -33.93
C LYS A 162 10.58 -13.00 -34.15
N THR A 163 9.42 -12.34 -33.93
CA THR A 163 8.11 -13.02 -33.87
C THR A 163 7.03 -12.26 -34.67
N GLU A 164 6.29 -12.98 -35.51
CA GLU A 164 5.19 -12.40 -36.33
C GLU A 164 3.95 -11.95 -35.52
N ARG A 165 3.74 -12.49 -34.30
CA ARG A 165 2.58 -12.21 -33.45
C ARG A 165 2.87 -11.10 -32.40
N LYS A 166 3.13 -9.88 -32.86
CA LYS A 166 3.55 -8.73 -32.05
C LYS A 166 2.68 -8.44 -30.81
N LYS A 167 1.34 -8.52 -30.92
CA LYS A 167 0.44 -8.24 -29.79
C LYS A 167 0.52 -9.29 -28.69
N CYS A 168 0.59 -10.57 -29.06
CA CYS A 168 0.68 -11.68 -28.11
C CYS A 168 2.04 -11.68 -27.39
N THR A 169 3.12 -11.41 -28.14
CA THR A 169 4.48 -11.32 -27.59
C THR A 169 4.59 -10.19 -26.59
N ARG A 170 4.02 -9.02 -26.87
CA ARG A 170 4.01 -7.87 -25.93
C ARG A 170 3.27 -8.20 -24.65
N PHE A 171 2.07 -8.78 -24.72
CA PHE A 171 1.32 -9.21 -23.56
C PHE A 171 2.11 -10.23 -22.72
N PHE A 172 2.72 -11.22 -23.38
CA PHE A 172 3.50 -12.26 -22.70
C PHE A 172 4.76 -11.69 -22.00
N VAL A 173 5.47 -10.76 -22.65
CA VAL A 173 6.64 -10.09 -22.04
C VAL A 173 6.24 -9.26 -20.82
N HIS A 174 5.13 -8.52 -20.87
CA HIS A 174 4.63 -7.81 -19.71
C HIS A 174 4.24 -8.76 -18.58
N LEU A 175 3.52 -9.85 -18.89
CA LEU A 175 3.14 -10.85 -17.89
C LEU A 175 4.38 -11.47 -17.22
N VAL A 176 5.38 -11.87 -18.00
CA VAL A 176 6.65 -12.42 -17.47
C VAL A 176 7.38 -11.39 -16.63
N SER A 177 7.41 -10.13 -17.04
CA SER A 177 8.02 -9.03 -16.26
C SER A 177 7.32 -8.84 -14.91
N TYR A 178 5.99 -8.91 -14.84
CA TYR A 178 5.26 -8.82 -13.57
C TYR A 178 5.50 -10.03 -12.68
N LEU A 179 5.46 -11.24 -13.25
CA LEU A 179 5.72 -12.46 -12.49
C LEU A 179 7.17 -12.49 -11.97
N SER A 180 8.15 -12.12 -12.78
CA SER A 180 9.56 -12.07 -12.36
C SER A 180 9.78 -11.02 -11.27
N GLY A 181 9.12 -9.86 -11.33
CA GLY A 181 9.16 -8.85 -10.28
C GLY A 181 8.52 -9.35 -8.98
N THR A 182 7.38 -10.05 -9.06
CA THR A 182 6.76 -10.67 -7.89
C THR A 182 7.69 -11.69 -7.23
N VAL A 183 8.34 -12.53 -8.01
CA VAL A 183 9.31 -13.49 -7.48
C VAL A 183 10.48 -12.75 -6.83
N LEU A 184 11.06 -11.75 -7.50
CA LEU A 184 12.25 -11.03 -7.05
C LEU A 184 11.99 -10.21 -5.79
N PHE A 185 10.82 -9.56 -5.66
CA PHE A 185 10.55 -8.63 -4.56
C PHE A 185 9.71 -9.22 -3.42
N PHE A 186 9.09 -10.40 -3.62
CA PHE A 186 8.31 -11.07 -2.57
C PHE A 186 8.84 -12.47 -2.24
N ILE A 187 9.02 -13.35 -3.23
CA ILE A 187 9.38 -14.75 -2.96
C ILE A 187 10.83 -14.89 -2.52
N VAL A 188 11.77 -14.25 -3.22
CA VAL A 188 13.19 -14.29 -2.85
C VAL A 188 13.42 -13.66 -1.48
N PRO A 189 12.94 -12.45 -1.17
CA PRO A 189 13.10 -11.86 0.15
C PRO A 189 12.38 -12.65 1.25
N MET A 190 11.20 -13.21 0.99
CA MET A 190 10.51 -14.10 1.91
C MET A 190 11.40 -15.26 2.39
N ILE A 191 12.13 -15.89 1.48
CA ILE A 191 13.06 -16.99 1.81
C ILE A 191 14.24 -16.45 2.64
N VAL A 192 14.81 -15.30 2.23
CA VAL A 192 15.93 -14.67 2.96
C VAL A 192 15.53 -14.29 4.38
N PHE A 193 14.36 -13.66 4.56
CA PHE A 193 13.87 -13.28 5.89
C PHE A 193 13.51 -14.50 6.75
N GLN A 194 12.93 -15.53 6.17
CA GLN A 194 12.68 -16.78 6.87
C GLN A 194 13.99 -17.38 7.41
N LEU A 195 15.04 -17.40 6.63
CA LEU A 195 16.36 -17.94 7.04
C LEU A 195 17.08 -17.04 8.05
N GLN A 196 17.05 -15.72 7.84
CA GLN A 196 17.81 -14.78 8.69
C GLN A 196 17.07 -14.44 9.98
N GLU A 197 15.75 -14.20 9.90
CA GLU A 197 14.96 -13.80 11.08
C GLU A 197 14.40 -15.00 11.86
N GLY A 198 14.32 -16.17 11.22
CA GLY A 198 13.70 -17.37 11.79
C GLY A 198 12.18 -17.29 11.81
N TRP A 199 11.62 -16.46 10.95
CA TRP A 199 10.16 -16.32 10.77
C TRP A 199 9.58 -17.49 9.99
N THR A 200 8.26 -17.70 10.11
CA THR A 200 7.53 -18.58 9.20
C THR A 200 7.42 -17.94 7.82
N TYR A 201 7.16 -18.75 6.78
CA TYR A 201 6.97 -18.22 5.42
C TYR A 201 5.83 -17.20 5.34
N SER A 202 4.74 -17.41 6.09
CA SER A 202 3.62 -16.47 6.13
C SER A 202 4.00 -15.13 6.77
N GLN A 203 4.75 -15.15 7.87
CA GLN A 203 5.25 -13.94 8.53
C GLN A 203 6.24 -13.17 7.64
N ALA A 204 7.16 -13.88 6.98
CA ALA A 204 8.13 -13.27 6.07
C ALA A 204 7.43 -12.66 4.83
N LEU A 205 6.46 -13.35 4.24
CA LEU A 205 5.66 -12.81 3.13
C LEU A 205 4.82 -11.61 3.55
N TYR A 206 4.20 -11.69 4.73
CA TYR A 206 3.46 -10.59 5.34
C TYR A 206 4.36 -9.37 5.52
N TYR A 207 5.56 -9.53 6.10
CA TYR A 207 6.54 -8.46 6.25
C TYR A 207 6.91 -7.83 4.91
N CYS A 208 7.18 -8.64 3.86
CA CYS A 208 7.46 -8.12 2.52
C CYS A 208 6.32 -7.25 2.00
N PHE A 209 5.07 -7.71 2.17
CA PHE A 209 3.92 -6.97 1.68
C PHE A 209 3.68 -5.68 2.47
N ILE A 210 3.68 -5.73 3.80
CA ILE A 210 3.47 -4.57 4.68
C ILE A 210 4.56 -3.50 4.49
N THR A 211 5.80 -3.92 4.23
CA THR A 211 6.90 -3.01 3.96
C THR A 211 6.78 -2.36 2.59
N LEU A 212 6.65 -3.14 1.51
CA LEU A 212 6.62 -2.59 0.15
C LEU A 212 5.32 -1.82 -0.15
N SER A 213 4.20 -2.16 0.50
CA SER A 213 2.98 -1.36 0.42
C SER A 213 3.01 -0.08 1.26
N THR A 214 4.12 0.16 1.98
CA THR A 214 4.28 1.31 2.90
C THR A 214 3.27 1.35 4.06
N ILE A 215 2.67 0.20 4.42
CA ILE A 215 1.79 0.09 5.60
C ILE A 215 2.63 0.13 6.89
N GLY A 216 3.71 -0.65 6.96
CA GLY A 216 4.75 -0.58 7.98
C GLY A 216 4.26 -0.73 9.41
N PHE A 217 3.49 -1.76 9.76
CA PHE A 217 2.97 -1.96 11.12
C PHE A 217 4.06 -2.03 12.20
N GLY A 218 5.25 -2.57 11.90
CA GLY A 218 6.37 -2.63 12.83
C GLY A 218 6.33 -3.78 13.84
N ASP A 219 5.38 -4.69 13.69
CA ASP A 219 5.30 -5.96 14.43
C ASP A 219 6.41 -6.93 14.01
N PHE A 220 6.73 -6.93 12.72
CA PHE A 220 7.91 -7.57 12.14
C PHE A 220 8.80 -6.53 11.49
N VAL A 221 10.04 -6.41 11.95
CA VAL A 221 11.07 -5.54 11.37
C VAL A 221 12.37 -6.32 11.29
N ALA A 222 12.88 -6.50 10.08
CA ALA A 222 14.15 -7.18 9.87
C ALA A 222 15.32 -6.35 10.46
N ASP A 223 16.39 -7.02 10.88
CA ASP A 223 17.57 -6.41 11.52
C ASP A 223 17.28 -5.71 12.86
N SER A 224 16.11 -5.97 13.48
CA SER A 224 15.70 -5.31 14.71
C SER A 224 15.82 -6.18 15.97
N ASN A 225 16.08 -7.48 15.84
CA ASN A 225 16.16 -8.38 17.00
C ASN A 225 17.46 -8.14 17.78
N PRO A 226 17.41 -7.64 19.03
CA PRO A 226 18.58 -7.34 19.81
C PRO A 226 19.36 -8.60 20.24
N ASP A 227 18.76 -9.79 20.17
CA ASP A 227 19.38 -11.05 20.53
C ASP A 227 20.20 -11.68 19.39
N LYS A 228 20.13 -11.12 18.17
CA LYS A 228 20.82 -11.61 16.99
C LYS A 228 21.98 -10.71 16.55
N MET A 229 23.01 -11.32 16.04
CA MET A 229 24.08 -10.62 15.33
C MET A 229 23.83 -10.74 13.83
N TYR A 230 23.53 -9.62 13.19
CA TYR A 230 23.33 -9.56 11.75
C TYR A 230 24.64 -9.20 11.04
N PRO A 231 24.93 -9.80 9.88
CA PRO A 231 26.08 -9.40 9.07
C PRO A 231 25.81 -8.02 8.43
N ASP A 232 26.87 -7.21 8.25
CA ASP A 232 26.75 -5.84 7.72
C ASP A 232 26.09 -5.77 6.31
N TRP A 233 26.32 -6.79 5.48
CA TRP A 233 25.70 -6.85 4.15
C TRP A 233 24.18 -6.97 4.20
N TYR A 234 23.61 -7.51 5.28
CA TYR A 234 22.18 -7.74 5.42
C TYR A 234 21.39 -6.42 5.45
N SER A 235 21.84 -5.44 6.21
CA SER A 235 21.21 -4.10 6.28
C SER A 235 21.26 -3.39 4.91
N VAL A 236 22.38 -3.54 4.16
CA VAL A 236 22.54 -2.96 2.82
C VAL A 236 21.60 -3.66 1.81
N LEU A 237 21.54 -4.98 1.88
CA LEU A 237 20.63 -5.77 1.02
C LEU A 237 19.17 -5.40 1.27
N MET A 238 18.79 -5.29 2.56
CA MET A 238 17.44 -4.89 2.96
C MET A 238 17.09 -3.48 2.46
N ALA A 239 17.97 -2.51 2.65
CA ALA A 239 17.76 -1.15 2.17
C ALA A 239 17.60 -1.10 0.63
N SER A 240 18.44 -1.85 -0.08
CA SER A 240 18.37 -1.97 -1.54
C SER A 240 17.07 -2.62 -2.00
N TRP A 241 16.66 -3.70 -1.34
CA TRP A 241 15.39 -4.38 -1.62
C TRP A 241 14.19 -3.46 -1.39
N ILE A 242 14.15 -2.71 -0.29
CA ILE A 242 13.08 -1.73 -0.01
C ILE A 242 13.02 -0.72 -1.15
N PHE A 243 14.15 -0.10 -1.52
CA PHE A 243 14.20 0.95 -2.53
C PHE A 243 13.70 0.48 -3.91
N PHE A 244 14.25 -0.62 -4.41
CA PHE A 244 13.86 -1.15 -5.72
C PHE A 244 12.46 -1.78 -5.71
N GLY A 245 12.07 -2.42 -4.60
CA GLY A 245 10.75 -2.99 -4.42
C GLY A 245 9.64 -1.93 -4.40
N LEU A 246 9.87 -0.79 -3.73
CA LEU A 246 8.96 0.35 -3.76
C LEU A 246 8.83 0.94 -5.16
N ALA A 247 9.93 1.10 -5.88
CA ALA A 247 9.91 1.60 -7.25
C ALA A 247 9.12 0.65 -8.18
N TRP A 248 9.28 -0.66 -8.01
CA TRP A 248 8.55 -1.67 -8.77
C TRP A 248 7.05 -1.70 -8.41
N LEU A 249 6.71 -1.61 -7.12
CA LEU A 249 5.31 -1.57 -6.69
C LEU A 249 4.60 -0.32 -7.20
N ALA A 250 5.27 0.85 -7.16
CA ALA A 250 4.75 2.09 -7.73
C ALA A 250 4.43 1.95 -9.22
N LEU A 251 5.24 1.20 -9.99
CA LEU A 251 4.95 0.89 -11.39
C LEU A 251 3.68 0.06 -11.56
N ILE A 252 3.49 -0.98 -10.74
CA ILE A 252 2.30 -1.82 -10.80
C ILE A 252 1.05 -1.00 -10.50
N ILE A 253 1.10 -0.16 -9.47
CA ILE A 253 -0.02 0.70 -9.08
C ILE A 253 -0.39 1.64 -10.23
N ASN A 254 0.60 2.34 -10.81
CA ASN A 254 0.36 3.24 -11.93
C ASN A 254 -0.24 2.51 -13.14
N HIS A 255 0.28 1.33 -13.48
CA HIS A 255 -0.27 0.55 -14.58
C HIS A 255 -1.69 0.05 -14.30
N SER A 256 -1.99 -0.32 -13.06
CA SER A 256 -3.35 -0.70 -12.65
C SER A 256 -4.33 0.47 -12.78
N ILE A 257 -3.91 1.69 -12.44
CA ILE A 257 -4.70 2.91 -12.64
C ILE A 257 -4.96 3.14 -14.13
N ASP A 258 -3.93 3.04 -14.98
CA ASP A 258 -4.07 3.20 -16.44
C ASP A 258 -5.09 2.19 -17.03
N ILE A 259 -5.05 0.93 -16.58
CA ILE A 259 -6.02 -0.09 -17.01
C ILE A 259 -7.44 0.28 -16.59
N LEU A 260 -7.64 0.72 -15.35
CA LEU A 260 -8.94 1.13 -14.84
C LEU A 260 -9.49 2.35 -15.61
N GLU A 261 -8.65 3.33 -15.92
CA GLU A 261 -9.03 4.50 -16.72
C GLU A 261 -9.43 4.12 -18.15
N GLN A 262 -8.66 3.22 -18.79
CA GLN A 262 -8.99 2.69 -20.11
C GLN A 262 -10.34 1.95 -20.09
N LEU A 263 -10.57 1.10 -19.08
CA LEU A 263 -11.83 0.37 -18.93
C LEU A 263 -13.01 1.34 -18.77
N ASN A 264 -12.86 2.35 -17.94
CA ASN A 264 -13.88 3.38 -17.73
C ASN A 264 -14.18 4.19 -19.02
N SER A 265 -13.14 4.51 -19.79
CA SER A 265 -13.28 5.20 -21.07
C SER A 265 -14.02 4.35 -22.11
N HIS A 266 -13.73 3.03 -22.16
CA HIS A 266 -14.46 2.09 -23.02
C HIS A 266 -15.93 1.94 -22.64
N LEU A 267 -16.24 1.89 -21.34
CA LEU A 267 -17.62 1.81 -20.86
C LEU A 267 -18.40 3.08 -21.19
N LYS A 268 -17.79 4.27 -21.05
CA LYS A 268 -18.40 5.54 -21.43
C LYS A 268 -18.70 5.61 -22.93
N ARG A 269 -17.76 5.18 -23.80
CA ARG A 269 -17.98 5.14 -25.25
C ARG A 269 -19.09 4.17 -25.66
N ARG A 270 -19.23 3.03 -24.97
CA ARG A 270 -20.34 2.09 -25.21
C ARG A 270 -21.68 2.69 -24.85
N ARG A 271 -21.78 3.39 -23.70
CA ARG A 271 -23.02 4.08 -23.28
C ARG A 271 -23.42 5.18 -24.28
N GLN A 272 -22.46 6.00 -24.71
CA GLN A 272 -22.73 7.05 -25.71
C GLN A 272 -23.24 6.47 -27.03
N LYS A 273 -22.66 5.37 -27.52
CA LYS A 273 -23.16 4.70 -28.73
C LYS A 273 -24.57 4.15 -28.56
N GLN A 274 -24.91 3.59 -27.41
CA GLN A 274 -26.25 3.11 -27.12
C GLN A 274 -27.27 4.25 -27.03
N GLU A 275 -26.91 5.39 -26.48
CA GLU A 275 -27.74 6.60 -26.44
C GLU A 275 -27.93 7.20 -27.84
N GLU A 276 -26.91 7.22 -28.69
CA GLU A 276 -26.99 7.65 -30.08
C GLU A 276 -27.86 6.69 -30.91
N GLU A 277 -27.75 5.39 -30.74
CA GLU A 277 -28.58 4.38 -31.40
C GLU A 277 -30.06 4.46 -30.95
N SER A 278 -30.32 4.68 -29.66
CA SER A 278 -31.68 4.84 -29.14
C SER A 278 -32.35 6.12 -29.65
N ASN A 279 -31.65 7.25 -29.67
CA ASN A 279 -32.13 8.51 -30.19
C ASN A 279 -32.36 8.46 -31.70
N SER A 280 -31.53 7.73 -32.44
CA SER A 280 -31.72 7.52 -33.89
C SER A 280 -32.91 6.62 -34.19
N ALA A 281 -33.22 5.65 -33.31
CA ALA A 281 -34.39 4.78 -33.45
C ALA A 281 -35.69 5.52 -33.08
N GLU A 282 -35.66 6.44 -32.12
CA GLU A 282 -36.82 7.28 -31.77
C GLU A 282 -37.13 8.33 -32.83
N GLY A 283 -36.10 8.89 -33.48
CA GLY A 283 -36.25 9.83 -34.61
C GLY A 283 -36.73 9.20 -35.93
N ALA A 284 -36.67 7.88 -36.05
CA ALA A 284 -37.11 7.12 -37.21
C ALA A 284 -38.58 6.62 -37.12
N ASN A 285 -39.31 6.98 -36.06
CA ASN A 285 -40.71 6.59 -35.91
C ASN A 285 -41.61 7.46 -36.81
N PRO A 286 -42.30 6.91 -37.84
CA PRO A 286 -43.02 7.69 -38.84
C PRO A 286 -44.23 8.44 -38.28
N ASP A 287 -44.68 8.17 -37.06
CA ASP A 287 -45.83 8.84 -36.44
C ASP A 287 -45.55 10.27 -35.95
N THR A 288 -44.30 10.71 -35.89
CA THR A 288 -43.95 12.09 -35.49
C THR A 288 -43.96 13.07 -36.66
N GLN A 289 -43.86 12.61 -37.92
CA GLN A 289 -43.90 13.48 -39.12
C GLN A 289 -45.32 13.88 -39.53
N VAL A 290 -46.38 13.18 -39.09
CA VAL A 290 -47.77 13.50 -39.45
C VAL A 290 -48.34 14.67 -38.66
N LYS A 291 -47.75 15.06 -37.53
CA LYS A 291 -48.22 16.20 -36.72
C LYS A 291 -47.67 17.55 -37.14
N GLU A 292 -46.56 17.62 -37.87
CA GLU A 292 -45.99 18.90 -38.34
C GLU A 292 -46.58 19.36 -39.69
N GLU A 293 -47.18 18.47 -40.54
CA GLU A 293 -47.79 18.83 -41.79
C GLU A 293 -49.24 19.34 -41.66
N ASP A 294 -49.95 19.05 -40.57
CA ASP A 294 -51.33 19.51 -40.36
C ASP A 294 -51.44 20.94 -39.78
N ASP A 295 -50.38 21.49 -39.21
CA ASP A 295 -50.33 22.86 -38.65
C ASP A 295 -50.01 23.95 -39.72
N ILE A 296 -49.55 23.58 -40.91
CA ILE A 296 -49.18 24.53 -41.99
C ILE A 296 -50.37 24.84 -42.94
N LYS A 297 -51.53 24.18 -42.84
CA LYS A 297 -52.71 24.36 -43.75
C LYS A 297 -53.89 25.06 -43.09
N LYS A 298 -53.75 26.07 -42.26
CA LYS A 298 -54.80 26.98 -41.88
C LYS A 298 -54.63 28.31 -42.60
N PRO A 299 -55.61 28.73 -43.48
CA PRO A 299 -55.50 30.01 -44.13
C PRO A 299 -55.78 31.16 -43.15
N PRO A 300 -55.27 32.37 -43.41
CA PRO A 300 -55.45 33.51 -42.53
C PRO A 300 -56.88 33.99 -42.55
N VAL A 301 -57.54 34.08 -41.40
CA VAL A 301 -58.84 34.73 -41.22
C VAL A 301 -58.60 36.22 -41.27
N THR A 302 -59.14 36.85 -42.32
CA THR A 302 -59.38 38.30 -42.48
C THR A 302 -60.47 38.74 -41.52
N GLN A 303 -60.21 39.59 -40.57
CA GLN A 303 -60.86 40.89 -40.29
C GLN A 303 -60.11 41.62 -39.17
#